data_2e0c7e80bf1df25c70667eec3751313f
#
_entry.id   2e0c7e80bf1df25c70667eec3751313f
#
_cell.length_a   1.000
_cell.length_b   1.000
_cell.length_c   1.000
_cell.angle_alpha   90.00
_cell.angle_beta   90.00
_cell.angle_gamma   90.00
#
_symmetry.space_group_name_H-M   'P 1'
#
loop_
_entity.id
_entity.type
_entity.pdbx_description
1 polymer ?
#
loop_
_entity_poly.entity_id
_entity_poly.type
_entity_poly.pdbx_seq_one_letter_code
_entity_poly.pdbx_strand_id
1 'polypeptide(L)'
;MSMNSSRLALIDSTVNAAVAEGLIPGAVVAVVKEDKLVYIKPFGNKSVVPDTVAMTEETVFDLASCSKCVGTTLSFMQLIEQGKVRLHDPVSRYIPGFRPWTSEDGKEDITVEHLLTHSSGIDPYLNVKSFVEKYGENQSDSLVRYISDNAGRNFRPGTKFMYSCLNFIALQAILEKVTGERLCDYAMENVFRPLGLKHTGYLPVGETPVIDLKYCAPTEVQPDGAPLC
;
A
#
# COMPACT_ATOMS: atom_id res chain seq x y z
N MET A 1 -19.95 3.21 -26.44
CA MET A 1 -19.36 4.48 -26.92
C MET A 1 -17.92 4.20 -27.38
N SER A 2 -17.54 4.54 -28.60
CA SER A 2 -16.16 4.40 -29.06
C SER A 2 -15.25 5.36 -28.30
N MET A 3 -14.04 4.90 -27.96
CA MET A 3 -12.99 5.79 -27.43
C MET A 3 -12.55 6.77 -28.52
N ASN A 4 -12.40 8.03 -28.14
CA ASN A 4 -11.89 9.05 -29.05
C ASN A 4 -10.34 8.99 -29.05
N SER A 5 -9.75 8.45 -30.12
CA SER A 5 -8.29 8.31 -30.25
C SER A 5 -7.54 9.65 -30.17
N SER A 6 -8.14 10.74 -30.65
CA SER A 6 -7.51 12.07 -30.53
C SER A 6 -7.41 12.58 -29.08
N ARG A 7 -8.29 12.12 -28.20
CA ARG A 7 -8.20 12.42 -26.75
C ARG A 7 -7.13 11.58 -26.06
N LEU A 8 -6.90 10.35 -26.52
CA LEU A 8 -5.79 9.54 -26.00
C LEU A 8 -4.44 10.15 -26.37
N ALA A 9 -4.33 10.82 -27.52
CA ALA A 9 -3.09 11.51 -27.91
C ALA A 9 -2.70 12.66 -26.96
N LEU A 10 -3.65 13.20 -26.16
CA LEU A 10 -3.33 14.16 -25.11
C LEU A 10 -2.48 13.55 -23.99
N ILE A 11 -2.63 12.25 -23.73
CA ILE A 11 -1.78 11.53 -22.77
C ILE A 11 -0.32 11.62 -23.23
N ASP A 12 -0.09 11.32 -24.52
CA ASP A 12 1.26 11.35 -25.11
C ASP A 12 1.92 12.73 -24.92
N SER A 13 1.20 13.80 -25.27
CA SER A 13 1.75 15.15 -25.16
C SER A 13 2.01 15.56 -23.71
N THR A 14 1.09 15.23 -22.81
CA THR A 14 1.20 15.60 -21.38
C THR A 14 2.36 14.86 -20.70
N VAL A 15 2.45 13.53 -20.89
CA VAL A 15 3.49 12.75 -20.23
C VAL A 15 4.87 13.03 -20.83
N ASN A 16 4.98 13.19 -22.17
CA ASN A 16 6.24 13.57 -22.80
C ASN A 16 6.71 14.96 -22.34
N ALA A 17 5.81 15.92 -22.14
CA ALA A 17 6.16 17.23 -21.58
C ALA A 17 6.75 17.09 -20.17
N ALA A 18 6.09 16.32 -19.29
CA ALA A 18 6.57 16.08 -17.93
C ALA A 18 7.96 15.41 -17.90
N VAL A 19 8.21 14.46 -18.80
CA VAL A 19 9.54 13.83 -18.95
C VAL A 19 10.56 14.83 -19.47
N ALA A 20 10.22 15.62 -20.49
CA ALA A 20 11.12 16.61 -21.09
C ALA A 20 11.49 17.75 -20.11
N GLU A 21 10.55 18.12 -19.24
CA GLU A 21 10.74 19.11 -18.17
C GLU A 21 11.47 18.51 -16.93
N GLY A 22 11.75 17.22 -16.92
CA GLY A 22 12.43 16.55 -15.81
C GLY A 22 11.57 16.39 -14.55
N LEU A 23 10.25 16.51 -14.65
CA LEU A 23 9.34 16.36 -13.52
C LEU A 23 9.22 14.88 -13.10
N ILE A 24 9.33 13.97 -14.04
CA ILE A 24 9.39 12.51 -13.82
C ILE A 24 10.43 11.89 -14.76
N PRO A 25 11.13 10.82 -14.37
CA PRO A 25 12.07 10.12 -15.25
C PRO A 25 11.34 9.36 -16.36
N GLY A 26 10.16 8.85 -16.08
CA GLY A 26 9.33 8.10 -17.01
C GLY A 26 8.04 7.62 -16.36
N ALA A 27 7.20 6.98 -17.17
CA ALA A 27 5.93 6.41 -16.72
C ALA A 27 5.47 5.29 -17.67
N VAL A 28 4.59 4.43 -17.17
CA VAL A 28 3.72 3.59 -18.01
C VAL A 28 2.29 4.00 -17.77
N VAL A 29 1.57 4.35 -18.80
CA VAL A 29 0.16 4.74 -18.72
C VAL A 29 -0.69 3.67 -19.39
N ALA A 30 -1.68 3.15 -18.66
CA ALA A 30 -2.66 2.22 -19.17
C ALA A 30 -4.08 2.80 -18.97
N VAL A 31 -4.95 2.60 -19.97
CA VAL A 31 -6.36 2.95 -19.88
C VAL A 31 -7.19 1.71 -20.16
N VAL A 32 -8.05 1.37 -19.20
CA VAL A 32 -9.01 0.26 -19.31
C VAL A 32 -10.41 0.84 -19.43
N LYS A 33 -11.19 0.32 -20.36
CA LYS A 33 -12.60 0.69 -20.55
C LYS A 33 -13.40 -0.55 -20.88
N GLU A 34 -14.51 -0.79 -20.16
CA GLU A 34 -15.39 -1.92 -20.37
C GLU A 34 -14.60 -3.26 -20.42
N ASP A 35 -13.74 -3.45 -19.40
CA ASP A 35 -12.84 -4.60 -19.21
C ASP A 35 -11.83 -4.86 -20.35
N LYS A 36 -11.59 -3.85 -21.20
CA LYS A 36 -10.62 -3.91 -22.28
C LYS A 36 -9.52 -2.90 -22.10
N LEU A 37 -8.28 -3.34 -22.24
CA LEU A 37 -7.13 -2.46 -22.34
C LEU A 37 -7.22 -1.73 -23.71
N VAL A 38 -7.49 -0.43 -23.66
CA VAL A 38 -7.68 0.41 -24.87
C VAL A 38 -6.50 1.30 -25.17
N TYR A 39 -5.56 1.40 -24.22
CA TYR A 39 -4.32 2.14 -24.39
C TYR A 39 -3.32 1.61 -23.36
N ILE A 40 -2.08 1.37 -23.78
CA ILE A 40 -0.92 1.18 -22.93
C ILE A 40 0.30 1.75 -23.64
N LYS A 41 1.12 2.51 -22.91
CA LYS A 41 2.34 3.08 -23.48
C LYS A 41 3.37 3.42 -22.41
N PRO A 42 4.64 3.03 -22.60
CA PRO A 42 5.78 3.50 -21.81
C PRO A 42 6.29 4.85 -22.32
N PHE A 43 6.80 5.68 -21.40
CA PHE A 43 7.38 7.00 -21.66
C PHE A 43 8.67 7.16 -20.87
N GLY A 44 9.65 7.83 -21.44
CA GLY A 44 10.92 8.16 -20.80
C GLY A 44 11.72 6.95 -20.34
N ASN A 45 12.30 7.02 -19.15
CA ASN A 45 13.23 6.03 -18.63
C ASN A 45 12.74 5.44 -17.30
N LYS A 46 13.00 4.15 -17.10
CA LYS A 46 12.74 3.50 -15.80
C LYS A 46 13.84 3.82 -14.77
N SER A 47 15.06 4.10 -15.27
CA SER A 47 16.20 4.50 -14.46
C SER A 47 16.99 5.57 -15.20
N VAL A 48 17.59 6.50 -14.45
CA VAL A 48 18.51 7.52 -14.96
C VAL A 48 19.85 7.49 -14.20
N VAL A 49 19.94 6.72 -13.12
CA VAL A 49 21.14 6.53 -12.29
C VAL A 49 21.22 5.04 -11.91
N PRO A 50 22.41 4.39 -11.98
CA PRO A 50 23.67 4.90 -12.53
C PRO A 50 23.63 4.99 -14.08
N ASP A 51 22.77 4.20 -14.71
CA ASP A 51 22.63 4.13 -16.16
C ASP A 51 21.22 4.53 -16.60
N THR A 52 21.14 5.17 -17.76
CA THR A 52 19.85 5.48 -18.39
C THR A 52 19.31 4.22 -19.07
N VAL A 53 18.18 3.74 -18.57
CA VAL A 53 17.47 2.56 -19.08
C VAL A 53 16.05 2.96 -19.49
N ALA A 54 15.68 2.70 -20.73
CA ALA A 54 14.36 3.05 -21.25
C ALA A 54 13.21 2.36 -20.47
N MET A 55 12.10 3.08 -20.30
CA MET A 55 10.86 2.52 -19.80
C MET A 55 10.26 1.51 -20.77
N THR A 56 9.69 0.42 -20.28
CA THR A 56 8.96 -0.57 -21.05
C THR A 56 7.62 -0.90 -20.41
N GLU A 57 6.72 -1.53 -21.14
CA GLU A 57 5.43 -2.01 -20.57
C GLU A 57 5.63 -3.08 -19.49
N GLU A 58 6.77 -3.76 -19.49
CA GLU A 58 7.14 -4.81 -18.53
C GLU A 58 7.84 -4.24 -17.29
N THR A 59 8.06 -2.93 -17.22
CA THR A 59 8.68 -2.30 -16.07
C THR A 59 7.83 -2.51 -14.81
N VAL A 60 8.47 -2.98 -13.75
CA VAL A 60 7.85 -3.22 -12.45
C VAL A 60 8.10 -2.01 -11.55
N PHE A 61 7.08 -1.62 -10.80
CA PHE A 61 7.12 -0.45 -9.93
C PHE A 61 6.92 -0.85 -8.48
N ASP A 62 7.65 -0.20 -7.57
CA ASP A 62 7.24 -0.18 -6.18
C ASP A 62 5.92 0.59 -6.07
N LEU A 63 4.89 -0.12 -5.65
CA LEU A 63 3.55 0.44 -5.52
C LEU A 63 3.41 1.33 -4.29
N ALA A 64 4.38 1.32 -3.39
CA ALA A 64 4.31 2.07 -2.14
C ALA A 64 2.92 1.94 -1.50
N SER A 65 2.25 3.04 -1.21
CA SER A 65 0.92 3.02 -0.57
C SER A 65 -0.22 2.47 -1.43
N CYS A 66 -0.04 2.32 -2.74
CA CYS A 66 -1.02 1.60 -3.57
C CYS A 66 -1.15 0.14 -3.14
N SER A 67 -0.14 -0.43 -2.48
CA SER A 67 -0.18 -1.77 -1.86
C SER A 67 -1.34 -1.93 -0.88
N LYS A 68 -1.74 -0.86 -0.20
CA LYS A 68 -2.90 -0.85 0.69
C LYS A 68 -4.19 -1.21 -0.05
N CYS A 69 -4.36 -0.67 -1.26
CA CYS A 69 -5.53 -0.93 -2.09
C CYS A 69 -5.47 -2.32 -2.74
N VAL A 70 -4.38 -2.60 -3.46
CA VAL A 70 -4.30 -3.80 -4.31
C VAL A 70 -3.99 -5.08 -3.54
N GLY A 71 -3.37 -4.99 -2.38
CA GLY A 71 -3.04 -6.13 -1.54
C GLY A 71 -3.97 -6.24 -0.34
N THR A 72 -3.81 -5.34 0.64
CA THR A 72 -4.50 -5.44 1.92
C THR A 72 -6.02 -5.32 1.79
N THR A 73 -6.52 -4.30 1.08
CA THR A 73 -7.97 -4.08 0.97
C THR A 73 -8.66 -5.22 0.21
N LEU A 74 -8.08 -5.71 -0.90
CA LEU A 74 -8.67 -6.84 -1.62
C LEU A 74 -8.68 -8.11 -0.77
N SER A 75 -7.63 -8.35 0.02
CA SER A 75 -7.62 -9.47 0.98
C SER A 75 -8.74 -9.33 2.02
N PHE A 76 -8.96 -8.12 2.56
CA PHE A 76 -10.05 -7.86 3.50
C PHE A 76 -11.43 -8.04 2.85
N MET A 77 -11.61 -7.64 1.60
CA MET A 77 -12.87 -7.89 0.87
C MET A 77 -13.21 -9.39 0.84
N GLN A 78 -12.23 -10.25 0.60
CA GLN A 78 -12.43 -11.70 0.64
C GLN A 78 -12.74 -12.22 2.06
N LEU A 79 -12.05 -11.71 3.10
CA LEU A 79 -12.34 -12.09 4.47
C LEU A 79 -13.76 -11.67 4.90
N ILE A 80 -14.23 -10.52 4.41
CA ILE A 80 -15.60 -10.04 4.65
C ILE A 80 -16.61 -10.92 3.91
N GLU A 81 -16.36 -11.23 2.64
CA GLU A 81 -17.20 -12.14 1.84
C GLU A 81 -17.31 -13.51 2.50
N GLN A 82 -16.22 -14.03 3.06
CA GLN A 82 -16.17 -15.30 3.79
C GLN A 82 -16.81 -15.23 5.20
N GLY A 83 -17.23 -14.05 5.64
CA GLY A 83 -17.79 -13.84 6.97
C GLY A 83 -16.77 -13.97 8.13
N LYS A 84 -15.47 -14.01 7.84
CA LYS A 84 -14.40 -14.10 8.82
C LYS A 84 -14.16 -12.79 9.56
N VAL A 85 -14.42 -11.67 8.90
CA VAL A 85 -14.29 -10.30 9.42
C VAL A 85 -15.51 -9.50 9.00
N ARG A 86 -15.96 -8.57 9.85
CA ARG A 86 -17.02 -7.61 9.51
C ARG A 86 -16.50 -6.19 9.63
N LEU A 87 -17.01 -5.28 8.80
CA LEU A 87 -16.60 -3.88 8.80
C LEU A 87 -16.76 -3.23 10.18
N HIS A 88 -17.85 -3.51 10.85
CA HIS A 88 -18.17 -2.93 12.16
C HIS A 88 -17.64 -3.72 13.37
N ASP A 89 -16.86 -4.78 13.14
CA ASP A 89 -16.19 -5.47 14.26
C ASP A 89 -15.17 -4.52 14.90
N PRO A 90 -15.15 -4.41 16.23
CA PRO A 90 -14.13 -3.65 16.92
C PRO A 90 -12.77 -4.33 16.73
N VAL A 91 -11.73 -3.52 16.52
CA VAL A 91 -10.36 -4.02 16.35
C VAL A 91 -9.92 -4.85 17.56
N SER A 92 -10.40 -4.52 18.75
CA SER A 92 -10.12 -5.26 19.99
C SER A 92 -10.60 -6.72 19.98
N ARG A 93 -11.51 -7.10 19.07
CA ARG A 93 -11.91 -8.49 18.84
C ARG A 93 -10.76 -9.34 18.31
N TYR A 94 -9.88 -8.76 17.51
CA TYR A 94 -8.77 -9.43 16.84
C TYR A 94 -7.43 -9.15 17.53
N ILE A 95 -7.25 -7.93 18.02
CA ILE A 95 -6.08 -7.47 18.77
C ILE A 95 -6.51 -7.19 20.19
N PRO A 96 -6.39 -8.17 21.11
CA PRO A 96 -6.83 -8.00 22.49
C PRO A 96 -6.17 -6.79 23.17
N GLY A 97 -6.98 -5.99 23.84
CA GLY A 97 -6.49 -4.79 24.52
C GLY A 97 -6.36 -3.56 23.62
N PHE A 98 -6.70 -3.65 22.33
CA PHE A 98 -6.63 -2.49 21.43
C PHE A 98 -7.42 -1.32 22.00
N ARG A 99 -6.70 -0.23 22.29
CA ARG A 99 -7.24 0.92 23.00
C ARG A 99 -8.27 1.68 22.14
N PRO A 100 -9.49 1.92 22.64
CA PRO A 100 -10.49 2.73 21.98
C PRO A 100 -10.07 4.20 21.97
N TRP A 101 -10.80 5.02 21.23
CA TRP A 101 -10.83 6.45 21.47
C TRP A 101 -11.57 6.75 22.76
N THR A 102 -11.08 7.73 23.53
CA THR A 102 -11.67 8.14 24.81
C THR A 102 -11.52 9.64 24.97
N SER A 103 -12.58 10.31 25.40
CA SER A 103 -12.60 11.72 25.80
C SER A 103 -13.56 11.90 26.99
N GLU A 104 -13.73 13.15 27.42
CA GLU A 104 -14.76 13.51 28.45
C GLU A 104 -16.17 13.17 27.96
N ASP A 105 -16.41 13.21 26.64
CA ASP A 105 -17.72 12.91 26.03
C ASP A 105 -18.01 11.41 25.89
N GLY A 106 -17.06 10.54 26.22
CA GLY A 106 -17.28 9.10 26.18
C GLY A 106 -16.13 8.27 25.60
N LYS A 107 -16.50 7.03 25.30
CA LYS A 107 -15.59 6.00 24.78
C LYS A 107 -16.21 5.38 23.52
N GLU A 108 -15.39 5.17 22.47
CA GLU A 108 -15.82 4.53 21.26
C GLU A 108 -14.75 3.60 20.71
N ASP A 109 -15.17 2.40 20.33
CA ASP A 109 -14.28 1.41 19.74
C ASP A 109 -13.89 1.80 18.31
N ILE A 110 -12.63 1.55 17.96
CA ILE A 110 -12.17 1.64 16.59
C ILE A 110 -12.54 0.34 15.88
N THR A 111 -13.18 0.44 14.72
CA THR A 111 -13.63 -0.71 13.94
C THR A 111 -12.72 -0.96 12.75
N VAL A 112 -12.86 -2.12 12.11
CA VAL A 112 -12.18 -2.47 10.86
C VAL A 112 -12.45 -1.44 9.77
N GLU A 113 -13.70 -0.95 9.65
CA GLU A 113 -14.07 0.11 8.71
C GLU A 113 -13.27 1.39 8.95
N HIS A 114 -13.13 1.80 10.20
CA HIS A 114 -12.36 3.01 10.55
C HIS A 114 -10.88 2.90 10.13
N LEU A 115 -10.29 1.70 10.19
CA LEU A 115 -8.93 1.47 9.72
C LEU A 115 -8.86 1.53 8.19
N LEU A 116 -9.76 0.82 7.48
CA LEU A 116 -9.80 0.76 6.02
C LEU A 116 -10.03 2.12 5.37
N THR A 117 -10.82 2.98 6.02
CA THR A 117 -11.22 4.29 5.48
C THR A 117 -10.38 5.46 6.01
N HIS A 118 -9.33 5.17 6.80
CA HIS A 118 -8.51 6.21 7.44
C HIS A 118 -9.31 7.19 8.31
N SER A 119 -10.37 6.72 8.94
CA SER A 119 -11.23 7.50 9.83
C SER A 119 -11.10 7.10 11.31
N SER A 120 -10.06 6.34 11.66
CA SER A 120 -9.83 5.83 13.01
C SER A 120 -9.37 6.88 14.04
N GLY A 121 -8.76 7.98 13.58
CA GLY A 121 -8.08 8.96 14.43
C GLY A 121 -6.71 8.52 14.94
N ILE A 122 -6.19 7.35 14.54
CA ILE A 122 -4.86 6.88 14.91
C ILE A 122 -3.79 7.73 14.23
N ASP A 123 -2.69 8.03 14.95
CA ASP A 123 -1.55 8.78 14.40
C ASP A 123 -1.16 8.30 13.00
N PRO A 124 -0.79 9.23 12.09
CA PRO A 124 -0.37 8.90 10.72
C PRO A 124 0.83 7.97 10.66
N TYR A 125 1.83 8.24 11.50
CA TYR A 125 3.13 7.58 11.54
C TYR A 125 3.62 7.47 12.98
N LEU A 126 4.65 6.67 13.19
CA LEU A 126 5.46 6.67 14.41
C LEU A 126 6.84 7.26 14.11
N ASN A 127 7.55 7.68 15.14
CA ASN A 127 8.96 8.00 15.01
C ASN A 127 9.77 6.70 14.96
N VAL A 128 10.16 6.30 13.75
CA VAL A 128 10.85 5.04 13.50
C VAL A 128 12.16 4.95 14.30
N LYS A 129 12.95 6.03 14.33
CA LYS A 129 14.22 6.07 15.05
C LYS A 129 14.03 5.76 16.54
N SER A 130 13.13 6.48 17.19
CA SER A 130 12.81 6.25 18.61
C SER A 130 12.20 4.87 18.87
N PHE A 131 11.44 4.35 17.92
CA PHE A 131 10.89 3.01 18.02
C PHE A 131 11.98 1.94 17.97
N VAL A 132 12.88 2.02 16.99
CA VAL A 132 14.01 1.07 16.81
C VAL A 132 14.98 1.15 18.00
N GLU A 133 15.29 2.35 18.48
CA GLU A 133 16.12 2.53 19.68
C GLU A 133 15.54 1.82 20.92
N LYS A 134 14.19 1.80 21.03
CA LYS A 134 13.52 1.22 22.20
C LYS A 134 13.25 -0.28 22.07
N TYR A 135 12.88 -0.74 20.89
CA TYR A 135 12.38 -2.11 20.70
C TYR A 135 13.29 -2.96 19.82
N GLY A 136 14.24 -2.37 19.09
CA GLY A 136 15.04 -3.04 18.07
C GLY A 136 14.39 -3.06 16.68
N GLU A 137 15.13 -3.55 15.71
CA GLU A 137 14.64 -3.73 14.33
C GLU A 137 13.75 -4.97 14.20
N ASN A 138 12.90 -5.00 13.18
CA ASN A 138 12.04 -6.15 12.81
C ASN A 138 11.12 -6.64 13.94
N GLN A 139 10.62 -5.74 14.77
CA GLN A 139 9.78 -6.04 15.93
C GLN A 139 8.29 -5.81 15.64
N SER A 140 7.70 -6.65 14.77
CA SER A 140 6.29 -6.53 14.34
C SER A 140 5.30 -6.58 15.51
N ASP A 141 5.49 -7.50 16.47
CA ASP A 141 4.62 -7.61 17.64
C ASP A 141 4.68 -6.37 18.53
N SER A 142 5.88 -5.82 18.71
CA SER A 142 6.09 -4.58 19.46
C SER A 142 5.43 -3.40 18.75
N LEU A 143 5.45 -3.39 17.42
CA LEU A 143 4.80 -2.36 16.61
C LEU A 143 3.28 -2.42 16.74
N VAL A 144 2.69 -3.60 16.65
CA VAL A 144 1.25 -3.81 16.84
C VAL A 144 0.84 -3.39 18.26
N ARG A 145 1.64 -3.75 19.27
CA ARG A 145 1.40 -3.33 20.67
C ARG A 145 1.52 -1.81 20.82
N TYR A 146 2.51 -1.18 20.18
CA TYR A 146 2.63 0.28 20.17
C TYR A 146 1.38 0.95 19.58
N ILE A 147 0.89 0.45 18.45
CA ILE A 147 -0.33 0.97 17.81
C ILE A 147 -1.55 0.80 18.72
N SER A 148 -1.64 -0.34 19.40
CA SER A 148 -2.71 -0.63 20.34
C SER A 148 -2.71 0.35 21.52
N ASP A 149 -1.57 0.52 22.19
CA ASP A 149 -1.49 1.10 23.53
C ASP A 149 -1.01 2.56 23.53
N ASN A 150 -0.14 2.96 22.60
CA ASN A 150 0.60 4.21 22.66
C ASN A 150 0.24 5.20 21.55
N ALA A 151 -0.09 4.73 20.32
CA ALA A 151 -0.42 5.66 19.23
C ALA A 151 -1.58 6.57 19.61
N GLY A 152 -1.50 7.83 19.24
CA GLY A 152 -2.53 8.84 19.51
C GLY A 152 -3.91 8.45 18.97
N ARG A 153 -4.94 9.02 19.59
CA ARG A 153 -6.34 8.92 19.19
C ARG A 153 -6.85 10.36 19.00
N ASN A 154 -6.56 10.96 17.85
CA ASN A 154 -6.63 12.40 17.63
C ASN A 154 -8.05 12.95 17.51
N PHE A 155 -9.02 12.11 17.21
CA PHE A 155 -10.43 12.47 17.10
C PHE A 155 -11.31 11.22 17.21
N ARG A 156 -12.61 11.45 17.43
CA ARG A 156 -13.62 10.40 17.50
C ARG A 156 -13.69 9.64 16.18
N PRO A 157 -13.61 8.29 16.18
CA PRO A 157 -13.66 7.48 14.97
C PRO A 157 -14.88 7.80 14.10
N GLY A 158 -14.68 7.76 12.78
CA GLY A 158 -15.73 8.05 11.80
C GLY A 158 -16.07 9.54 11.59
N THR A 159 -15.48 10.46 12.37
CA THR A 159 -15.84 11.89 12.29
C THR A 159 -14.95 12.70 11.33
N LYS A 160 -13.73 12.26 11.07
CA LYS A 160 -12.76 12.95 10.21
C LYS A 160 -11.91 11.93 9.45
N PHE A 161 -11.32 12.39 8.36
CA PHE A 161 -10.31 11.65 7.62
C PHE A 161 -8.90 12.08 8.08
N MET A 162 -8.06 11.10 8.37
CA MET A 162 -6.62 11.30 8.58
C MET A 162 -5.88 10.05 8.10
N TYR A 163 -5.13 10.20 7.00
CA TYR A 163 -4.34 9.11 6.48
C TYR A 163 -3.37 8.58 7.54
N SER A 164 -3.37 7.26 7.76
CA SER A 164 -2.49 6.62 8.74
C SER A 164 -1.94 5.31 8.19
N CYS A 165 -0.61 5.20 8.08
CA CYS A 165 0.04 3.93 7.79
C CYS A 165 -0.16 2.91 8.91
N LEU A 166 -0.30 3.36 10.15
CA LEU A 166 -0.52 2.51 11.32
C LEU A 166 -1.85 1.75 11.25
N ASN A 167 -2.86 2.32 10.59
CA ASN A 167 -4.12 1.62 10.32
C ASN A 167 -3.90 0.33 9.54
N PHE A 168 -3.09 0.39 8.48
CA PHE A 168 -2.87 -0.76 7.60
C PHE A 168 -1.92 -1.79 8.20
N ILE A 169 -1.04 -1.38 9.10
CA ILE A 169 -0.25 -2.31 9.94
C ILE A 169 -1.18 -3.06 10.92
N ALA A 170 -2.15 -2.37 11.53
CA ALA A 170 -3.15 -3.04 12.36
C ALA A 170 -4.04 -3.99 11.55
N LEU A 171 -4.43 -3.61 10.32
CA LEU A 171 -5.16 -4.50 9.40
C LEU A 171 -4.33 -5.74 9.04
N GLN A 172 -3.04 -5.61 8.75
CA GLN A 172 -2.16 -6.75 8.55
C GLN A 172 -2.22 -7.71 9.74
N ALA A 173 -2.05 -7.20 10.95
CA ALA A 173 -2.10 -8.04 12.16
C ALA A 173 -3.46 -8.74 12.35
N ILE A 174 -4.57 -8.07 11.99
CA ILE A 174 -5.91 -8.69 12.00
C ILE A 174 -5.98 -9.83 10.99
N LEU A 175 -5.54 -9.61 9.75
CA LEU A 175 -5.54 -10.65 8.71
C LEU A 175 -4.73 -11.86 9.15
N GLU A 176 -3.50 -11.66 9.60
CA GLU A 176 -2.60 -12.72 10.05
C GLU A 176 -3.19 -13.48 11.24
N LYS A 177 -3.87 -12.79 12.14
CA LYS A 177 -4.58 -13.42 13.28
C LYS A 177 -5.75 -14.28 12.83
N VAL A 178 -6.51 -13.83 11.84
CA VAL A 178 -7.74 -14.51 11.36
C VAL A 178 -7.43 -15.69 10.45
N THR A 179 -6.38 -15.59 9.65
CA THR A 179 -6.03 -16.60 8.64
C THR A 179 -4.95 -17.57 9.13
N GLY A 180 -4.07 -17.13 10.02
CA GLY A 180 -2.85 -17.83 10.38
C GLY A 180 -1.74 -17.73 9.31
N GLU A 181 -1.94 -16.91 8.28
CA GLU A 181 -1.02 -16.71 7.16
C GLU A 181 -0.48 -15.28 7.17
N ARG A 182 0.75 -15.07 6.72
CA ARG A 182 1.27 -13.71 6.52
C ARG A 182 0.48 -13.00 5.41
N LEU A 183 0.32 -11.69 5.53
CA LEU A 183 -0.38 -10.89 4.51
C LEU A 183 0.20 -11.09 3.10
N CYS A 184 1.53 -11.12 2.98
CA CYS A 184 2.21 -11.33 1.70
C CYS A 184 1.84 -12.66 1.05
N ASP A 185 1.78 -13.74 1.82
CA ASP A 185 1.45 -15.08 1.34
C ASP A 185 -0.04 -15.17 1.00
N TYR A 186 -0.90 -14.67 1.88
CA TYR A 186 -2.34 -14.63 1.65
C TYR A 186 -2.70 -13.86 0.38
N ALA A 187 -2.16 -12.66 0.20
CA ALA A 187 -2.42 -11.84 -0.97
C ALA A 187 -1.90 -12.50 -2.26
N MET A 188 -0.71 -13.14 -2.20
CA MET A 188 -0.17 -13.87 -3.34
C MET A 188 -1.11 -15.00 -3.78
N GLU A 189 -1.54 -15.86 -2.85
CA GLU A 189 -2.33 -17.04 -3.16
C GLU A 189 -3.79 -16.72 -3.50
N ASN A 190 -4.37 -15.75 -2.80
CA ASN A 190 -5.81 -15.52 -2.88
C ASN A 190 -6.19 -14.31 -3.76
N VAL A 191 -5.24 -13.40 -4.05
CA VAL A 191 -5.49 -12.21 -4.87
C VAL A 191 -4.69 -12.23 -6.16
N PHE A 192 -3.36 -12.23 -6.07
CA PHE A 192 -2.52 -11.98 -7.25
C PHE A 192 -2.48 -13.17 -8.21
N ARG A 193 -2.33 -14.38 -7.69
CA ARG A 193 -2.28 -15.61 -8.49
C ARG A 193 -3.59 -15.90 -9.21
N PRO A 194 -4.77 -15.84 -8.57
CA PRO A 194 -6.06 -16.01 -9.24
C PRO A 194 -6.33 -14.99 -10.34
N LEU A 195 -5.81 -13.76 -10.19
CA LEU A 195 -5.89 -12.71 -11.21
C LEU A 195 -4.85 -12.86 -12.33
N GLY A 196 -3.97 -13.88 -12.26
CA GLY A 196 -2.91 -14.10 -13.24
C GLY A 196 -1.79 -13.07 -13.22
N LEU A 197 -1.62 -12.34 -12.11
CA LEU A 197 -0.60 -11.30 -11.96
C LEU A 197 0.76 -11.95 -11.72
N LYS A 198 1.60 -11.99 -12.74
CA LYS A 198 2.91 -12.67 -12.70
C LYS A 198 4.03 -11.80 -12.11
N HIS A 199 3.86 -10.48 -12.12
CA HIS A 199 4.87 -9.49 -11.75
C HIS A 199 4.37 -8.57 -10.62
N THR A 200 3.42 -9.06 -9.83
CA THR A 200 2.87 -8.36 -8.66
C THR A 200 3.04 -9.24 -7.42
N GLY A 201 3.59 -8.69 -6.36
CA GLY A 201 3.80 -9.41 -5.12
C GLY A 201 4.38 -8.51 -4.05
N TYR A 202 4.55 -9.07 -2.88
CA TYR A 202 5.32 -8.45 -1.80
C TYR A 202 6.77 -8.94 -1.85
N LEU A 203 7.67 -8.10 -1.38
CA LEU A 203 9.08 -8.43 -1.21
C LEU A 203 9.45 -8.29 0.27
N PRO A 204 9.22 -9.31 1.10
CA PRO A 204 9.59 -9.26 2.50
C PRO A 204 11.11 -9.11 2.66
N VAL A 205 11.51 -8.29 3.64
CA VAL A 205 12.93 -8.03 3.93
C VAL A 205 13.65 -9.34 4.28
N GLY A 206 14.78 -9.59 3.59
CA GLY A 206 15.60 -10.79 3.79
C GLY A 206 15.14 -12.03 3.02
N GLU A 207 14.08 -11.94 2.23
CA GLU A 207 13.62 -13.01 1.36
C GLU A 207 14.08 -12.82 -0.09
N THR A 208 14.12 -13.92 -0.85
CA THR A 208 14.45 -13.86 -2.28
C THR A 208 13.29 -13.21 -3.03
N PRO A 209 13.55 -12.19 -3.87
CA PRO A 209 12.53 -11.57 -4.69
C PRO A 209 11.80 -12.57 -5.58
N VAL A 210 10.47 -12.51 -5.58
CA VAL A 210 9.63 -13.28 -6.52
C VAL A 210 9.75 -12.70 -7.93
N ILE A 211 10.16 -11.43 -8.03
CA ILE A 211 10.31 -10.68 -9.27
C ILE A 211 11.80 -10.37 -9.45
N ASP A 212 12.30 -10.56 -10.67
CA ASP A 212 13.68 -10.19 -11.00
C ASP A 212 13.83 -8.64 -10.93
N LEU A 213 14.63 -8.18 -9.98
CA LEU A 213 14.83 -6.76 -9.69
C LEU A 213 15.35 -5.95 -10.90
N LYS A 214 15.94 -6.62 -11.91
CA LYS A 214 16.35 -5.92 -13.16
C LYS A 214 15.17 -5.28 -13.90
N TYR A 215 13.94 -5.74 -13.68
CA TYR A 215 12.73 -5.14 -14.26
C TYR A 215 12.18 -3.98 -13.42
N CYS A 216 12.63 -3.84 -12.17
CA CYS A 216 12.14 -2.80 -11.27
C CYS A 216 12.67 -1.42 -11.66
N ALA A 217 11.80 -0.42 -11.58
CA ALA A 217 12.18 0.98 -11.62
C ALA A 217 12.57 1.43 -10.21
N PRO A 218 13.74 2.07 -10.01
CA PRO A 218 14.08 2.71 -8.75
C PRO A 218 13.06 3.81 -8.41
N THR A 219 12.76 4.00 -7.12
CA THR A 219 11.78 5.00 -6.68
C THR A 219 12.39 6.38 -6.56
N GLU A 220 13.63 6.47 -6.06
CA GLU A 220 14.33 7.74 -5.86
C GLU A 220 15.84 7.53 -5.81
N VAL A 221 16.56 8.64 -5.85
CA VAL A 221 18.02 8.66 -5.65
C VAL A 221 18.30 9.10 -4.22
N GLN A 222 19.05 8.27 -3.48
CA GLN A 222 19.45 8.58 -2.12
C GLN A 222 20.46 9.73 -2.08
N PRO A 223 20.67 10.40 -0.92
CA PRO A 223 21.66 11.48 -0.78
C PRO A 223 23.10 11.09 -1.15
N ASP A 224 23.45 9.82 -1.09
CA ASP A 224 24.75 9.27 -1.53
C ASP A 224 24.82 8.99 -3.04
N GLY A 225 23.74 9.26 -3.79
CA GLY A 225 23.63 9.04 -5.21
C GLY A 225 23.22 7.62 -5.61
N ALA A 226 23.00 6.72 -4.66
CA ALA A 226 22.51 5.37 -4.94
C ALA A 226 21.01 5.36 -5.30
N PRO A 227 20.56 4.54 -6.26
CA PRO A 227 19.13 4.34 -6.51
C PRO A 227 18.51 3.52 -5.36
N LEU A 228 17.30 3.90 -4.96
CA LEU A 228 16.47 3.11 -4.05
C LEU A 228 15.54 2.21 -4.88
N CYS A 229 15.64 0.92 -4.64
CA CYS A 229 14.79 -0.12 -5.25
C CYS A 229 14.04 -0.90 -4.17
#